data_4d2f3ff740e6aa29286f1025179d292c
#
_entry.id   4d2f3ff740e6aa29286f1025179d292c
#
_cell.length_a   1.000
_cell.length_b   1.000
_cell.length_c   1.000
_cell.angle_alpha   90.00
_cell.angle_beta   90.00
_cell.angle_gamma   90.00
#
_symmetry.space_group_name_H-M   'P 1'
#
loop_
_entity.id
_entity.type
_entity.pdbx_description
1 polymer ?
#
loop_
_entity_poly.entity_id
_entity_poly.type
_entity_poly.pdbx_seq_one_letter_code
_entity_poly.pdbx_strand_id
1 'polypeptide(L)'
;MLGRAIRRVSNPMFATSFQQGRLSCFMASSDHARPEGDMSWGEVAELGLRYGRIPLALLVVEAFYWFLTLPSDTLAPIQVTEAWIWNELTNLLYGEGTATLTQHNGWLTRIDLHHGSFPGPFDSVGLYVSDECAGIHEMIFLSTLVMMTDGVPQRDKLKAVAVMCGIVYLLNILRLVVFYPIALKSCLAEPNTQACLTPMWQFHEAVYTCGFLAVLVGMWLLWFLRFGGPARTLAASKEDTSPWRFHRRTSWKPQHWAILGIAALLFVFAMSSIYTDQEAIDARDTLAFCEFASQLSSECGDAQQRWDDAIGYAWSFSALGLLLMVGTGVVIERPLEDGSWPSAHKQVVEKETEAAVKSHHTQKPGSWKKRREEE
;
A
#
# COMPACT_ATOMS: atom_id res chain seq x y z
N MET A 1 -49.94 -3.80 38.16
CA MET A 1 -49.91 -4.00 39.64
C MET A 1 -48.63 -3.42 40.17
N LEU A 2 -48.82 -2.44 41.11
CA LEU A 2 -47.95 -1.96 42.20
C LEU A 2 -46.52 -1.56 41.81
N GLY A 3 -46.05 -0.34 42.04
CA GLY A 3 -46.51 0.73 42.89
C GLY A 3 -45.40 1.17 43.84
N ARG A 4 -44.96 2.45 43.74
CA ARG A 4 -44.42 3.33 44.83
C ARG A 4 -43.01 3.01 45.40
N ALA A 5 -42.14 3.94 45.67
CA ALA A 5 -42.33 5.13 46.50
C ALA A 5 -41.24 6.20 46.31
N ILE A 6 -41.71 7.41 46.31
CA ILE A 6 -41.04 8.71 46.48
C ILE A 6 -40.52 8.85 47.90
N ARG A 7 -39.30 9.39 48.14
CA ARG A 7 -38.96 10.12 49.35
C ARG A 7 -38.22 11.42 49.04
N ARG A 8 -38.99 12.52 49.23
CA ARG A 8 -38.45 13.85 49.51
C ARG A 8 -38.04 13.89 50.98
N VAL A 9 -36.93 14.53 51.28
CA VAL A 9 -36.72 15.20 52.59
C VAL A 9 -35.98 16.51 52.34
N SER A 10 -36.58 17.54 52.90
CA SER A 10 -36.42 18.96 52.87
C SER A 10 -35.22 19.49 53.66
N ASN A 11 -34.82 20.71 53.24
CA ASN A 11 -33.94 21.71 53.90
C ASN A 11 -34.17 21.94 55.40
N PRO A 12 -33.20 22.57 56.15
CA PRO A 12 -33.27 24.05 56.24
C PRO A 12 -31.94 24.83 56.34
N MET A 13 -31.92 25.97 55.76
CA MET A 13 -31.82 27.36 56.23
C MET A 13 -30.72 27.83 57.20
N PHE A 14 -30.11 28.98 56.81
CA PHE A 14 -29.52 30.12 57.59
C PHE A 14 -28.06 30.01 58.10
N ALA A 15 -27.18 30.86 57.60
CA ALA A 15 -26.80 32.09 58.16
C ALA A 15 -25.82 32.93 57.34
N THR A 16 -26.12 34.21 57.27
CA THR A 16 -25.42 35.32 56.66
C THR A 16 -24.06 35.62 57.34
N SER A 17 -23.05 35.93 56.52
CA SER A 17 -22.00 36.87 56.93
C SER A 17 -21.49 37.65 55.72
N PHE A 18 -21.74 38.92 55.73
CA PHE A 18 -21.25 39.99 54.87
C PHE A 18 -19.80 40.28 55.21
N GLN A 19 -18.86 40.17 54.24
CA GLN A 19 -17.62 40.92 54.32
C GLN A 19 -17.17 41.35 52.91
N GLN A 20 -17.16 42.68 52.76
CA GLN A 20 -16.66 43.44 51.62
C GLN A 20 -15.17 43.18 51.39
N GLY A 21 -14.78 43.12 50.12
CA GLY A 21 -13.42 43.50 49.74
C GLY A 21 -12.86 42.93 48.46
N ARG A 22 -12.74 43.80 47.47
CA ARG A 22 -11.92 43.74 46.28
C ARG A 22 -12.52 43.11 45.02
N LEU A 23 -12.96 44.02 44.16
CA LEU A 23 -13.04 43.82 42.73
C LEU A 23 -11.65 43.39 42.18
N SER A 24 -11.52 42.13 41.86
CA SER A 24 -10.58 41.64 40.88
C SER A 24 -11.44 41.01 39.80
N CYS A 25 -11.48 41.63 38.62
CA CYS A 25 -11.99 41.04 37.41
C CYS A 25 -11.18 39.81 37.08
N PHE A 26 -11.55 38.69 37.68
CA PHE A 26 -11.22 37.40 37.17
C PHE A 26 -12.39 37.00 36.26
N MET A 27 -12.15 36.95 34.97
CA MET A 27 -12.98 36.15 34.05
C MET A 27 -12.98 34.74 34.62
N ALA A 28 -13.94 34.40 35.44
CA ALA A 28 -14.26 33.04 35.77
C ALA A 28 -14.73 32.38 34.43
N SER A 29 -13.83 31.69 33.80
CA SER A 29 -14.18 30.65 32.85
C SER A 29 -15.20 29.78 33.56
N SER A 30 -16.42 29.80 33.12
CA SER A 30 -17.47 28.91 33.57
C SER A 30 -17.07 27.48 33.15
N ASP A 31 -16.34 26.83 34.03
CA ASP A 31 -16.21 25.37 34.00
C ASP A 31 -17.60 24.79 34.25
N HIS A 32 -18.41 24.75 33.19
CA HIS A 32 -19.56 23.88 33.20
C HIS A 32 -19.01 22.47 33.34
N ALA A 33 -19.25 21.87 34.51
CA ALA A 33 -18.97 20.46 34.73
C ALA A 33 -19.58 19.67 33.58
N ARG A 34 -18.73 19.18 32.69
CA ARG A 34 -19.16 18.38 31.54
C ARG A 34 -19.86 17.14 32.07
N PRO A 35 -20.94 16.70 31.45
CA PRO A 35 -21.55 15.39 31.73
C PRO A 35 -20.46 14.33 31.69
N GLU A 36 -20.41 13.44 32.67
CA GLU A 36 -19.50 12.29 32.65
C GLU A 36 -19.74 11.51 31.35
N GLY A 37 -18.75 11.48 30.47
CA GLY A 37 -18.84 10.81 29.17
C GLY A 37 -18.76 11.71 27.93
N ASP A 38 -18.78 13.04 28.11
CA ASP A 38 -18.68 13.97 26.97
C ASP A 38 -17.21 14.29 26.65
N MET A 39 -16.77 13.90 25.44
CA MET A 39 -15.40 14.12 24.96
C MET A 39 -15.20 15.59 24.58
N SER A 40 -14.06 16.15 24.95
CA SER A 40 -13.67 17.49 24.49
C SER A 40 -13.37 17.47 22.96
N TRP A 41 -13.54 18.61 22.31
CA TRP A 41 -13.15 18.75 20.91
C TRP A 41 -11.68 18.40 20.65
N GLY A 42 -10.79 18.64 21.63
CA GLY A 42 -9.38 18.23 21.59
C GLY A 42 -9.23 16.70 21.58
N GLU A 43 -9.95 16.00 22.46
CA GLU A 43 -9.96 14.55 22.53
C GLU A 43 -10.59 13.92 21.27
N VAL A 44 -11.66 14.53 20.75
CA VAL A 44 -12.27 14.11 19.48
C VAL A 44 -11.29 14.30 18.31
N ALA A 45 -10.57 15.42 18.26
CA ALA A 45 -9.57 15.70 17.24
C ALA A 45 -8.37 14.73 17.34
N GLU A 46 -7.89 14.45 18.56
CA GLU A 46 -6.82 13.47 18.77
C GLU A 46 -7.24 12.06 18.39
N LEU A 47 -8.46 11.65 18.75
CA LEU A 47 -9.05 10.39 18.34
C LEU A 47 -9.19 10.32 16.81
N GLY A 48 -9.69 11.40 16.20
CA GLY A 48 -9.83 11.55 14.76
C GLY A 48 -8.50 11.43 14.01
N LEU A 49 -7.45 12.11 14.50
CA LEU A 49 -6.10 12.00 13.94
C LEU A 49 -5.53 10.59 14.09
N ARG A 50 -5.80 9.95 15.23
CA ARG A 50 -5.32 8.60 15.52
C ARG A 50 -5.95 7.56 14.61
N TYR A 51 -7.27 7.57 14.46
CA TYR A 51 -7.99 6.64 13.60
C TYR A 51 -7.98 7.08 12.12
N GLY A 52 -7.89 8.36 11.84
CA GLY A 52 -7.77 8.93 10.51
C GLY A 52 -6.50 8.52 9.75
N ARG A 53 -5.46 8.07 10.46
CA ARG A 53 -4.22 7.58 9.83
C ARG A 53 -4.43 6.33 8.96
N ILE A 54 -5.41 5.47 9.31
CA ILE A 54 -5.69 4.26 8.51
C ILE A 54 -6.31 4.63 7.16
N PRO A 55 -7.44 5.36 7.09
CA PRO A 55 -7.99 5.79 5.82
C PRO A 55 -7.04 6.70 5.04
N LEU A 56 -6.24 7.53 5.70
CA LEU A 56 -5.22 8.34 5.03
C LEU A 56 -4.13 7.45 4.41
N ALA A 57 -3.64 6.44 5.12
CA ALA A 57 -2.65 5.51 4.60
C ALA A 57 -3.21 4.72 3.41
N LEU A 58 -4.46 4.26 3.50
CA LEU A 58 -5.14 3.59 2.39
C LEU A 58 -5.29 4.51 1.19
N LEU A 59 -5.69 5.76 1.39
CA LEU A 59 -5.80 6.75 0.30
C LEU A 59 -4.45 7.03 -0.37
N VAL A 60 -3.38 7.16 0.40
CA VAL A 60 -2.02 7.36 -0.15
C VAL A 60 -1.57 6.13 -0.93
N VAL A 61 -1.80 4.93 -0.41
CA VAL A 61 -1.46 3.68 -1.08
C VAL A 61 -2.28 3.50 -2.35
N GLU A 62 -3.56 3.82 -2.31
CA GLU A 62 -4.46 3.81 -3.46
C GLU A 62 -4.00 4.78 -4.56
N ALA A 63 -3.74 6.03 -4.18
CA ALA A 63 -3.23 7.03 -5.12
C ALA A 63 -1.89 6.60 -5.74
N PHE A 64 -1.03 5.95 -4.95
CA PHE A 64 0.24 5.43 -5.43
C PHE A 64 0.06 4.22 -6.36
N TYR A 65 -0.85 3.32 -6.06
CA TYR A 65 -1.20 2.20 -6.93
C TYR A 65 -1.71 2.70 -8.29
N TRP A 66 -2.69 3.59 -8.29
CA TRP A 66 -3.22 4.21 -9.51
C TRP A 66 -2.13 4.94 -10.31
N PHE A 67 -1.24 5.65 -9.62
CA PHE A 67 -0.11 6.31 -10.27
C PHE A 67 0.84 5.32 -10.95
N LEU A 68 1.13 4.18 -10.32
CA LEU A 68 2.01 3.16 -10.88
C LEU A 68 1.37 2.40 -12.03
N THR A 69 0.05 2.20 -12.02
CA THR A 69 -0.70 1.44 -13.02
C THR A 69 -1.36 2.31 -14.08
N LEU A 70 -1.02 3.63 -14.13
CA LEU A 70 -1.49 4.52 -15.20
C LEU A 70 -1.19 3.99 -16.60
N PRO A 71 0.02 3.52 -16.94
CA PRO A 71 0.26 2.78 -18.15
C PRO A 71 -0.15 1.32 -17.98
N SER A 72 -0.70 0.73 -19.00
CA SER A 72 -0.99 -0.71 -19.02
C SER A 72 0.29 -1.54 -18.83
N ASP A 73 0.13 -2.69 -18.23
CA ASP A 73 1.19 -3.71 -18.10
C ASP A 73 2.42 -3.33 -17.28
N THR A 74 2.33 -2.31 -16.42
CA THR A 74 3.41 -1.94 -15.48
C THR A 74 3.80 -3.10 -14.54
N LEU A 75 2.86 -3.97 -14.21
CA LEU A 75 3.04 -5.12 -13.34
C LEU A 75 3.19 -6.44 -14.12
N ALA A 76 3.56 -6.36 -15.38
CA ALA A 76 3.70 -7.48 -16.30
C ALA A 76 4.39 -8.74 -15.73
N PRO A 77 5.48 -8.67 -14.93
CA PRO A 77 6.09 -9.88 -14.36
C PRO A 77 5.13 -10.72 -13.49
N ILE A 78 4.20 -10.06 -12.80
CA ILE A 78 3.20 -10.76 -11.97
C ILE A 78 2.08 -11.29 -12.84
N GLN A 79 1.60 -10.48 -13.77
CA GLN A 79 0.57 -10.86 -14.76
C GLN A 79 1.01 -12.08 -15.58
N VAL A 80 2.28 -12.12 -16.04
CA VAL A 80 2.85 -13.26 -16.78
C VAL A 80 2.86 -14.53 -15.93
N THR A 81 3.24 -14.44 -14.65
CA THR A 81 3.22 -15.61 -13.74
C THR A 81 1.79 -16.12 -13.52
N GLU A 82 0.83 -15.23 -13.36
CA GLU A 82 -0.58 -15.61 -13.23
C GLU A 82 -1.13 -16.25 -14.50
N ALA A 83 -0.89 -15.63 -15.64
CA ALA A 83 -1.31 -16.16 -16.94
C ALA A 83 -0.70 -17.53 -17.19
N TRP A 84 0.58 -17.72 -16.89
CA TRP A 84 1.23 -19.01 -17.03
C TRP A 84 0.60 -20.08 -16.12
N ILE A 85 0.41 -19.77 -14.82
CA ILE A 85 -0.22 -20.73 -13.89
C ILE A 85 -1.66 -21.01 -14.30
N TRP A 86 -2.41 -20.01 -14.72
CA TRP A 86 -3.78 -20.19 -15.23
C TRP A 86 -3.81 -21.12 -16.44
N ASN A 87 -2.93 -20.91 -17.43
CA ASN A 87 -2.79 -21.77 -18.59
C ASN A 87 -2.54 -23.23 -18.20
N GLU A 88 -1.51 -23.47 -17.36
CA GLU A 88 -1.13 -24.81 -16.91
C GLU A 88 -2.26 -25.51 -16.13
N LEU A 89 -2.90 -24.79 -15.20
CA LEU A 89 -4.01 -25.36 -14.41
C LEU A 89 -5.23 -25.64 -15.26
N THR A 90 -5.54 -24.78 -16.23
CA THR A 90 -6.69 -25.01 -17.13
C THR A 90 -6.44 -26.23 -18.00
N ASN A 91 -5.27 -26.38 -18.59
CA ASN A 91 -4.90 -27.56 -19.39
C ASN A 91 -4.84 -28.83 -18.54
N LEU A 92 -4.34 -28.76 -17.31
CA LEU A 92 -4.32 -29.90 -16.38
C LEU A 92 -5.72 -30.39 -15.99
N LEU A 93 -6.65 -29.46 -15.77
CA LEU A 93 -8.00 -29.79 -15.26
C LEU A 93 -8.97 -30.16 -16.37
N TYR A 94 -8.85 -29.55 -17.56
CA TYR A 94 -9.84 -29.68 -18.61
C TYR A 94 -9.28 -30.35 -19.90
N GLY A 95 -7.99 -30.63 -19.94
CA GLY A 95 -7.32 -31.31 -21.05
C GLY A 95 -6.34 -30.43 -21.82
N GLU A 96 -5.32 -31.04 -22.38
CA GLU A 96 -4.31 -30.34 -23.19
C GLU A 96 -4.94 -29.61 -24.37
N GLY A 97 -4.47 -28.37 -24.63
CA GLY A 97 -4.96 -27.53 -25.73
C GLY A 97 -6.25 -26.76 -25.40
N THR A 98 -6.81 -26.90 -24.18
CA THR A 98 -7.97 -26.11 -23.76
C THR A 98 -7.62 -24.64 -23.57
N ALA A 99 -6.41 -24.36 -23.19
CA ALA A 99 -5.88 -23.01 -23.03
C ALA A 99 -4.53 -22.88 -23.74
N THR A 100 -4.29 -21.76 -24.39
CA THR A 100 -2.99 -21.42 -24.99
C THR A 100 -2.56 -20.03 -24.56
N LEU A 101 -1.30 -19.94 -24.09
CA LEU A 101 -0.70 -18.68 -23.66
C LEU A 101 -0.20 -17.93 -24.89
N THR A 102 -0.66 -16.70 -25.06
CA THR A 102 -0.34 -15.82 -26.17
C THR A 102 0.15 -14.46 -25.71
N GLN A 103 0.72 -13.68 -26.59
CA GLN A 103 1.19 -12.34 -26.28
C GLN A 103 0.04 -11.32 -26.32
N HIS A 104 0.10 -10.35 -25.42
CA HIS A 104 -0.67 -9.13 -25.42
C HIS A 104 0.25 -8.00 -24.96
N ASN A 105 0.32 -6.92 -25.73
CA ASN A 105 1.21 -5.79 -25.46
C ASN A 105 2.68 -6.21 -25.19
N GLY A 106 3.22 -7.12 -25.98
CA GLY A 106 4.60 -7.60 -25.83
C GLY A 106 4.84 -8.60 -24.67
N TRP A 107 3.84 -8.86 -23.83
CA TRP A 107 3.93 -9.74 -22.67
C TRP A 107 3.05 -11.00 -22.84
N LEU A 108 3.48 -12.12 -22.26
CA LEU A 108 2.71 -13.36 -22.22
C LEU A 108 1.62 -13.29 -21.13
N THR A 109 0.66 -12.41 -21.31
CA THR A 109 -0.43 -12.13 -20.36
C THR A 109 -1.81 -12.51 -20.86
N ARG A 110 -1.92 -12.93 -22.15
CA ARG A 110 -3.18 -13.34 -22.74
C ARG A 110 -3.28 -14.86 -22.80
N ILE A 111 -4.49 -15.35 -22.54
CA ILE A 111 -4.87 -16.76 -22.69
C ILE A 111 -6.03 -16.87 -23.66
N ASP A 112 -5.87 -17.68 -24.68
CA ASP A 112 -6.93 -18.05 -25.58
C ASP A 112 -7.51 -19.41 -25.11
N LEU A 113 -8.76 -19.38 -24.66
CA LEU A 113 -9.52 -20.57 -24.25
C LEU A 113 -10.21 -21.16 -25.45
N HIS A 114 -10.04 -22.46 -25.69
CA HIS A 114 -10.52 -23.15 -26.92
C HIS A 114 -11.66 -24.12 -26.57
N HIS A 115 -12.74 -24.03 -27.35
CA HIS A 115 -13.81 -25.03 -27.43
C HIS A 115 -14.71 -24.76 -28.63
N GLY A 116 -15.16 -25.80 -29.34
CA GLY A 116 -15.96 -25.70 -30.55
C GLY A 116 -17.33 -25.01 -30.44
N SER A 117 -17.76 -24.64 -29.23
CA SER A 117 -18.95 -23.83 -28.99
C SER A 117 -18.66 -22.35 -28.69
N PHE A 118 -17.40 -21.95 -28.63
CA PHE A 118 -17.03 -20.58 -28.36
C PHE A 118 -17.19 -19.66 -29.60
N PRO A 119 -17.60 -18.39 -29.39
CA PRO A 119 -17.98 -17.49 -30.50
C PRO A 119 -16.81 -16.80 -31.18
N GLY A 120 -15.59 -17.02 -30.79
CA GLY A 120 -14.42 -16.34 -31.33
C GLY A 120 -13.86 -16.95 -32.59
N PRO A 121 -12.89 -16.30 -33.24
CA PRO A 121 -12.16 -16.91 -34.36
C PRO A 121 -11.40 -18.15 -33.84
N PHE A 122 -11.40 -19.20 -34.64
CA PHE A 122 -10.83 -20.51 -34.27
C PHE A 122 -11.46 -21.16 -33.04
N ASP A 123 -12.75 -20.93 -32.82
CA ASP A 123 -13.50 -21.43 -31.66
C ASP A 123 -12.81 -21.08 -30.32
N SER A 124 -12.32 -19.87 -30.22
CA SER A 124 -11.55 -19.42 -29.06
C SER A 124 -12.05 -18.10 -28.46
N VAL A 125 -11.82 -17.92 -27.18
CA VAL A 125 -12.07 -16.68 -26.42
C VAL A 125 -10.77 -16.20 -25.82
N GLY A 126 -10.28 -15.05 -26.30
CA GLY A 126 -9.08 -14.41 -25.77
C GLY A 126 -9.39 -13.59 -24.53
N LEU A 127 -8.69 -13.88 -23.44
CA LEU A 127 -8.76 -13.16 -22.17
C LEU A 127 -7.34 -12.77 -21.79
N TYR A 128 -7.16 -11.59 -21.20
CA TYR A 128 -5.84 -11.17 -20.70
C TYR A 128 -5.90 -10.81 -19.23
N VAL A 129 -4.79 -11.02 -18.54
CA VAL A 129 -4.63 -10.64 -17.14
C VAL A 129 -4.19 -9.18 -17.09
N SER A 130 -5.10 -8.28 -16.77
CA SER A 130 -4.80 -6.86 -16.58
C SER A 130 -4.18 -6.59 -15.20
N ASP A 131 -3.62 -5.39 -14.98
CA ASP A 131 -3.12 -4.95 -13.68
C ASP A 131 -4.18 -5.04 -12.59
N GLU A 132 -5.42 -4.70 -12.93
CA GLU A 132 -6.57 -4.81 -12.01
C GLU A 132 -6.92 -6.27 -11.71
N CYS A 133 -6.72 -7.18 -12.68
CA CYS A 133 -7.04 -8.59 -12.53
C CYS A 133 -6.00 -9.38 -11.73
N ALA A 134 -4.80 -8.86 -11.57
CA ALA A 134 -3.70 -9.56 -10.91
C ALA A 134 -3.81 -9.64 -9.37
N GLY A 135 -4.85 -9.08 -8.78
CA GLY A 135 -5.08 -9.14 -7.33
C GLY A 135 -4.06 -8.35 -6.48
N ILE A 136 -3.23 -7.54 -7.12
CA ILE A 136 -2.15 -6.78 -6.46
C ILE A 136 -2.74 -5.66 -5.62
N HIS A 137 -3.76 -4.99 -6.13
CA HIS A 137 -4.50 -3.96 -5.41
C HIS A 137 -5.03 -4.49 -4.07
N GLU A 138 -5.65 -5.66 -4.08
CA GLU A 138 -6.17 -6.34 -2.90
C GLU A 138 -5.05 -6.73 -1.92
N MET A 139 -3.92 -7.22 -2.43
CA MET A 139 -2.76 -7.56 -1.61
C MET A 139 -2.16 -6.32 -0.94
N ILE A 140 -2.04 -5.20 -1.64
CA ILE A 140 -1.53 -3.94 -1.10
C ILE A 140 -2.49 -3.38 -0.05
N PHE A 141 -3.80 -3.36 -0.34
CA PHE A 141 -4.83 -2.91 0.58
C PHE A 141 -4.80 -3.71 1.90
N LEU A 142 -4.81 -5.04 1.79
CA LEU A 142 -4.78 -5.93 2.95
C LEU A 142 -3.49 -5.80 3.75
N SER A 143 -2.35 -5.69 3.06
CA SER A 143 -1.04 -5.46 3.69
C SER A 143 -1.03 -4.17 4.49
N THR A 144 -1.60 -3.09 3.94
CA THR A 144 -1.72 -1.80 4.61
C THR A 144 -2.57 -1.90 5.86
N LEU A 145 -3.73 -2.55 5.81
CA LEU A 145 -4.59 -2.78 6.98
C LEU A 145 -3.86 -3.53 8.09
N VAL A 146 -3.18 -4.63 7.74
CA VAL A 146 -2.44 -5.45 8.72
C VAL A 146 -1.28 -4.65 9.32
N MET A 147 -0.52 -3.93 8.50
CA MET A 147 0.63 -3.16 8.96
C MET A 147 0.23 -1.97 9.84
N MET A 148 -0.91 -1.35 9.58
CA MET A 148 -1.44 -0.22 10.37
C MET A 148 -2.16 -0.66 11.65
N THR A 149 -2.42 -1.95 11.85
CA THR A 149 -3.05 -2.47 13.07
C THR A 149 -2.09 -2.40 14.26
N ASP A 150 -2.51 -1.76 15.36
CA ASP A 150 -1.70 -1.63 16.57
C ASP A 150 -1.73 -2.90 17.45
N GLY A 151 -0.76 -3.01 18.36
CA GLY A 151 -0.73 -4.05 19.39
C GLY A 151 -0.26 -5.43 18.94
N VAL A 152 0.20 -5.58 17.70
CA VAL A 152 0.74 -6.84 17.17
C VAL A 152 2.23 -6.68 16.83
N PRO A 153 3.09 -7.62 17.24
CA PRO A 153 4.50 -7.60 16.90
C PRO A 153 4.75 -7.58 15.38
N GLN A 154 5.75 -6.84 14.95
CA GLN A 154 6.06 -6.66 13.52
C GLN A 154 6.30 -7.98 12.78
N ARG A 155 6.95 -8.96 13.44
CA ARG A 155 7.19 -10.29 12.85
C ARG A 155 5.89 -11.03 12.53
N ASP A 156 4.88 -10.93 13.40
CA ASP A 156 3.60 -11.60 13.21
C ASP A 156 2.76 -10.87 12.16
N LYS A 157 2.87 -9.55 12.05
CA LYS A 157 2.29 -8.78 10.94
C LYS A 157 2.86 -9.23 9.59
N LEU A 158 4.21 -9.31 9.47
CA LEU A 158 4.86 -9.73 8.23
C LEU A 158 4.47 -11.15 7.82
N LYS A 159 4.41 -12.09 8.78
CA LYS A 159 3.92 -13.46 8.51
C LYS A 159 2.47 -13.43 8.03
N ALA A 160 1.61 -12.64 8.69
CA ALA A 160 0.22 -12.51 8.32
C ALA A 160 0.08 -11.94 6.90
N VAL A 161 0.81 -10.87 6.57
CA VAL A 161 0.83 -10.30 5.22
C VAL A 161 1.26 -11.34 4.19
N ALA A 162 2.35 -12.07 4.42
CA ALA A 162 2.82 -13.09 3.49
C ALA A 162 1.78 -14.21 3.25
N VAL A 163 1.16 -14.70 4.32
CA VAL A 163 0.12 -15.74 4.23
C VAL A 163 -1.14 -15.20 3.53
N MET A 164 -1.59 -14.02 3.89
CA MET A 164 -2.79 -13.43 3.33
C MET A 164 -2.61 -13.07 1.84
N CYS A 165 -1.47 -12.49 1.46
CA CYS A 165 -1.15 -12.23 0.05
C CYS A 165 -1.10 -13.54 -0.75
N GLY A 166 -0.51 -14.61 -0.20
CA GLY A 166 -0.53 -15.93 -0.82
C GLY A 166 -1.95 -16.48 -1.02
N ILE A 167 -2.84 -16.29 -0.04
CA ILE A 167 -4.25 -16.70 -0.16
C ILE A 167 -4.96 -15.87 -1.24
N VAL A 168 -4.78 -14.54 -1.26
CA VAL A 168 -5.38 -13.66 -2.29
C VAL A 168 -4.91 -14.08 -3.68
N TYR A 169 -3.60 -14.31 -3.85
CA TYR A 169 -3.04 -14.77 -5.11
C TYR A 169 -3.64 -16.10 -5.58
N LEU A 170 -3.75 -17.09 -4.68
CA LEU A 170 -4.37 -18.38 -5.01
C LEU A 170 -5.87 -18.25 -5.34
N LEU A 171 -6.60 -17.42 -4.61
CA LEU A 171 -8.01 -17.16 -4.90
C LEU A 171 -8.19 -16.46 -6.25
N ASN A 172 -7.26 -15.57 -6.61
CA ASN A 172 -7.27 -14.92 -7.91
C ASN A 172 -7.06 -15.95 -9.05
N ILE A 173 -6.06 -16.81 -8.93
CA ILE A 173 -5.84 -17.90 -9.91
C ILE A 173 -7.07 -18.80 -9.98
N LEU A 174 -7.65 -19.19 -8.86
CA LEU A 174 -8.86 -20.04 -8.85
C LEU A 174 -10.03 -19.35 -9.58
N ARG A 175 -10.22 -18.05 -9.39
CA ARG A 175 -11.20 -17.26 -10.12
C ARG A 175 -11.00 -17.35 -11.64
N LEU A 176 -9.76 -17.20 -12.10
CA LEU A 176 -9.42 -17.26 -13.53
C LEU A 176 -9.67 -18.66 -14.12
N VAL A 177 -9.29 -19.72 -13.40
CA VAL A 177 -9.51 -21.10 -13.84
C VAL A 177 -11.01 -21.43 -13.94
N VAL A 178 -11.85 -20.88 -13.05
CA VAL A 178 -13.30 -21.09 -13.06
C VAL A 178 -14.00 -20.41 -14.25
N PHE A 179 -13.36 -19.48 -14.95
CA PHE A 179 -13.93 -18.88 -16.17
C PHE A 179 -14.24 -19.91 -17.24
N TYR A 180 -13.35 -20.88 -17.44
CA TYR A 180 -13.53 -21.89 -18.48
C TYR A 180 -14.83 -22.71 -18.29
N PRO A 181 -15.10 -23.37 -17.16
CA PRO A 181 -16.31 -24.17 -17.00
C PRO A 181 -17.60 -23.34 -17.03
N ILE A 182 -17.56 -22.07 -16.58
CA ILE A 182 -18.72 -21.18 -16.67
C ILE A 182 -18.99 -20.83 -18.14
N ALA A 183 -17.99 -20.41 -18.89
CA ALA A 183 -18.11 -20.11 -20.32
C ALA A 183 -18.56 -21.34 -21.10
N LEU A 184 -17.93 -22.49 -20.86
CA LEU A 184 -18.27 -23.74 -21.51
C LEU A 184 -19.74 -24.13 -21.30
N LYS A 185 -20.21 -24.12 -20.04
CA LYS A 185 -21.60 -24.47 -19.70
C LYS A 185 -22.60 -23.57 -20.43
N SER A 186 -22.35 -22.28 -20.49
CA SER A 186 -23.21 -21.30 -21.15
C SER A 186 -23.17 -21.45 -22.67
N CYS A 187 -21.98 -21.59 -23.26
CA CYS A 187 -21.84 -21.67 -24.71
C CYS A 187 -22.24 -23.03 -25.30
N LEU A 188 -22.33 -24.08 -24.48
CA LEU A 188 -22.99 -25.34 -24.90
C LEU A 188 -24.52 -25.17 -25.02
N ALA A 189 -25.13 -24.25 -24.29
CA ALA A 189 -26.57 -23.97 -24.40
C ALA A 189 -26.89 -23.08 -25.61
N GLU A 190 -26.02 -22.11 -25.90
CA GLU A 190 -26.16 -21.13 -26.98
C GLU A 190 -24.86 -21.04 -27.81
N PRO A 191 -24.54 -22.03 -28.66
CA PRO A 191 -23.26 -22.07 -29.35
C PRO A 191 -23.02 -20.88 -30.27
N ASN A 192 -21.76 -20.42 -30.33
CA ASN A 192 -21.28 -19.42 -31.30
C ASN A 192 -21.97 -18.05 -31.20
N THR A 193 -22.52 -17.70 -30.01
CA THR A 193 -23.10 -16.39 -29.75
C THR A 193 -22.25 -15.65 -28.71
N GLN A 194 -22.01 -14.36 -28.92
CA GLN A 194 -21.31 -13.55 -27.91
C GLN A 194 -22.07 -13.49 -26.57
N ALA A 195 -23.39 -13.63 -26.60
CA ALA A 195 -24.23 -13.65 -25.42
C ALA A 195 -23.90 -14.81 -24.46
N CYS A 196 -23.36 -15.92 -24.97
CA CYS A 196 -23.00 -17.08 -24.15
C CYS A 196 -21.89 -16.79 -23.13
N LEU A 197 -21.08 -15.77 -23.34
CA LEU A 197 -20.02 -15.35 -22.43
C LEU A 197 -20.52 -14.44 -21.28
N THR A 198 -21.75 -13.95 -21.36
CA THR A 198 -22.34 -13.03 -20.35
C THR A 198 -22.28 -13.59 -18.93
N PRO A 199 -22.60 -14.87 -18.64
CA PRO A 199 -22.52 -15.41 -17.28
C PRO A 199 -21.08 -15.44 -16.72
N MET A 200 -20.08 -15.64 -17.57
CA MET A 200 -18.66 -15.58 -17.19
C MET A 200 -18.29 -14.14 -16.75
N TRP A 201 -18.71 -13.14 -17.53
CA TRP A 201 -18.46 -11.74 -17.19
C TRP A 201 -19.22 -11.30 -15.95
N GLN A 202 -20.47 -11.72 -15.76
CA GLN A 202 -21.24 -11.46 -14.54
C GLN A 202 -20.58 -12.09 -13.31
N PHE A 203 -20.05 -13.31 -13.46
CA PHE A 203 -19.29 -13.95 -12.38
C PHE A 203 -18.02 -13.13 -12.07
N HIS A 204 -17.27 -12.71 -13.08
CA HIS A 204 -16.09 -11.86 -12.92
C HIS A 204 -16.42 -10.59 -12.14
N GLU A 205 -17.44 -9.86 -12.56
CA GLU A 205 -17.87 -8.62 -11.93
C GLU A 205 -18.34 -8.84 -10.49
N ALA A 206 -19.15 -9.87 -10.24
CA ALA A 206 -19.63 -10.18 -8.90
C ALA A 206 -18.50 -10.55 -7.93
N VAL A 207 -17.53 -11.35 -8.36
CA VAL A 207 -16.36 -11.70 -7.54
C VAL A 207 -15.47 -10.48 -7.31
N TYR A 208 -15.25 -9.65 -8.32
CA TYR A 208 -14.46 -8.45 -8.22
C TYR A 208 -15.11 -7.42 -7.29
N THR A 209 -16.39 -7.11 -7.49
CA THR A 209 -17.08 -6.04 -6.75
C THR A 209 -17.39 -6.40 -5.29
N CYS A 210 -17.86 -7.63 -5.06
CA CYS A 210 -18.36 -8.04 -3.73
C CYS A 210 -17.52 -9.15 -3.11
N GLY A 211 -17.07 -10.12 -3.90
CA GLY A 211 -16.41 -11.33 -3.42
C GLY A 211 -15.06 -11.03 -2.76
N PHE A 212 -14.19 -10.30 -3.42
CA PHE A 212 -12.89 -9.94 -2.88
C PHE A 212 -13.01 -9.07 -1.64
N LEU A 213 -13.86 -8.05 -1.65
CA LEU A 213 -14.05 -7.18 -0.49
C LEU A 213 -14.50 -8.00 0.74
N ALA A 214 -15.46 -8.90 0.57
CA ALA A 214 -15.93 -9.78 1.67
C ALA A 214 -14.81 -10.68 2.20
N VAL A 215 -14.00 -11.26 1.30
CA VAL A 215 -12.87 -12.12 1.66
C VAL A 215 -11.78 -11.33 2.37
N LEU A 216 -11.40 -10.15 1.87
CA LEU A 216 -10.37 -9.28 2.48
C LEU A 216 -10.76 -8.85 3.89
N VAL A 217 -12.00 -8.35 4.05
CA VAL A 217 -12.54 -7.94 5.36
C VAL A 217 -12.62 -9.14 6.29
N GLY A 218 -13.11 -10.29 5.81
CA GLY A 218 -13.19 -11.53 6.58
C GLY A 218 -11.82 -12.03 7.05
N MET A 219 -10.82 -12.07 6.17
CA MET A 219 -9.46 -12.49 6.52
C MET A 219 -8.81 -11.54 7.53
N TRP A 220 -8.93 -10.21 7.29
CA TRP A 220 -8.41 -9.23 8.24
C TRP A 220 -9.09 -9.34 9.60
N LEU A 221 -10.43 -9.47 9.63
CA LEU A 221 -11.20 -9.57 10.86
C LEU A 221 -10.84 -10.84 11.66
N LEU A 222 -10.75 -12.00 10.98
CA LEU A 222 -10.36 -13.26 11.62
C LEU A 222 -8.95 -13.16 12.22
N TRP A 223 -8.01 -12.60 11.46
CA TRP A 223 -6.65 -12.37 11.95
C TRP A 223 -6.63 -11.38 13.11
N PHE A 224 -7.34 -10.25 13.00
CA PHE A 224 -7.43 -9.24 14.04
C PHE A 224 -7.98 -9.81 15.34
N LEU A 225 -9.07 -10.56 15.27
CA LEU A 225 -9.67 -11.20 16.46
C LEU A 225 -8.74 -12.25 17.07
N ARG A 226 -7.99 -12.97 16.23
CA ARG A 226 -7.11 -14.05 16.71
C ARG A 226 -5.79 -13.55 17.32
N PHE A 227 -5.17 -12.54 16.74
CA PHE A 227 -3.82 -12.08 17.08
C PHE A 227 -3.77 -10.64 17.62
N GLY A 228 -4.55 -9.72 17.10
CA GLY A 228 -4.62 -8.33 17.53
C GLY A 228 -5.54 -8.19 18.74
N GLY A 229 -6.80 -8.23 18.45
CA GLY A 229 -7.91 -8.09 19.40
C GLY A 229 -8.09 -6.70 19.98
N PRO A 230 -9.30 -6.34 20.38
CA PRO A 230 -9.58 -5.02 20.95
C PRO A 230 -8.78 -4.72 22.23
N ALA A 231 -8.56 -5.74 23.06
CA ALA A 231 -7.82 -5.58 24.32
C ALA A 231 -6.35 -5.22 24.11
N ARG A 232 -5.69 -5.82 23.10
CA ARG A 232 -4.29 -5.52 22.76
C ARG A 232 -4.13 -4.14 22.11
N THR A 233 -5.06 -3.76 21.23
CA THR A 233 -5.08 -2.43 20.64
C THR A 233 -5.34 -1.35 21.67
N LEU A 234 -6.21 -1.59 22.65
CA LEU A 234 -6.45 -0.67 23.77
C LEU A 234 -5.22 -0.58 24.71
N ALA A 235 -4.54 -1.70 24.97
CA ALA A 235 -3.32 -1.68 25.77
C ALA A 235 -2.19 -0.92 25.05
N ALA A 236 -1.96 -1.18 23.77
CA ALA A 236 -0.99 -0.46 22.94
C ALA A 236 -1.33 1.03 22.78
N SER A 237 -2.62 1.36 22.88
CA SER A 237 -3.12 2.73 22.83
C SER A 237 -2.78 3.55 24.05
N LYS A 238 -2.59 2.91 25.21
CA LYS A 238 -2.19 3.56 26.45
C LYS A 238 -0.69 3.81 26.52
N GLU A 239 0.10 3.02 25.82
CA GLU A 239 1.52 3.28 25.62
C GLU A 239 1.65 4.25 24.45
N ASP A 240 1.90 5.50 24.75
CA ASP A 240 1.94 6.63 23.80
C ASP A 240 3.20 6.60 22.91
N THR A 241 3.54 5.44 22.40
CA THR A 241 4.66 5.24 21.50
C THR A 241 4.19 5.32 20.06
N SER A 242 4.37 6.47 19.45
CA SER A 242 4.33 6.54 17.97
C SER A 242 5.32 5.51 17.41
N PRO A 243 4.86 4.42 16.77
CA PRO A 243 5.73 3.29 16.47
C PRO A 243 6.81 3.62 15.42
N TRP A 244 6.67 4.74 14.73
CA TRP A 244 7.53 5.12 13.62
C TRP A 244 7.70 6.63 13.53
N ARG A 245 8.94 7.09 13.26
CA ARG A 245 9.23 8.45 12.84
C ARG A 245 9.81 8.46 11.44
N PHE A 246 9.26 9.32 10.61
CA PHE A 246 9.75 9.57 9.26
C PHE A 246 10.47 10.89 9.25
N HIS A 247 11.73 10.89 8.89
CA HIS A 247 12.48 12.13 8.74
C HIS A 247 13.41 12.07 7.52
N ARG A 248 13.76 13.24 7.03
CA ARG A 248 14.71 13.34 5.93
C ARG A 248 16.09 12.91 6.40
N ARG A 249 16.77 12.13 5.57
CA ARG A 249 18.14 11.73 5.82
C ARG A 249 19.07 12.94 5.90
N THR A 250 19.75 13.12 7.04
CA THR A 250 20.71 14.19 7.27
C THR A 250 22.15 13.74 7.04
N SER A 251 22.45 12.46 7.29
CA SER A 251 23.79 11.88 7.11
C SER A 251 23.84 11.01 5.85
N TRP A 252 24.60 11.46 4.84
CA TRP A 252 24.74 10.77 3.56
C TRP A 252 26.06 10.01 3.52
N LYS A 253 25.99 8.68 3.31
CA LYS A 253 27.14 7.82 3.06
C LYS A 253 27.35 7.66 1.56
N PRO A 254 28.58 7.28 1.09
CA PRO A 254 28.82 7.04 -0.34
C PRO A 254 27.82 6.07 -0.99
N GLN A 255 27.37 5.05 -0.24
CA GLN A 255 26.36 4.10 -0.70
C GLN A 255 25.03 4.76 -1.06
N HIS A 256 24.57 5.75 -0.28
CA HIS A 256 23.32 6.47 -0.55
C HIS A 256 23.45 7.33 -1.82
N TRP A 257 24.61 7.94 -2.05
CA TRP A 257 24.88 8.68 -3.27
C TRP A 257 24.96 7.78 -4.50
N ALA A 258 25.51 6.58 -4.34
CA ALA A 258 25.53 5.57 -5.42
C ALA A 258 24.11 5.13 -5.80
N ILE A 259 23.26 4.82 -4.80
CA ILE A 259 21.84 4.45 -5.05
C ILE A 259 21.10 5.63 -5.72
N LEU A 260 21.29 6.86 -5.24
CA LEU A 260 20.67 8.05 -5.82
C LEU A 260 21.13 8.27 -7.26
N GLY A 261 22.43 8.04 -7.53
CA GLY A 261 22.99 8.11 -8.89
C GLY A 261 22.37 7.07 -9.83
N ILE A 262 22.26 5.82 -9.37
CA ILE A 262 21.60 4.74 -10.14
C ILE A 262 20.12 5.10 -10.39
N ALA A 263 19.41 5.55 -9.36
CA ALA A 263 18.01 5.95 -9.47
C ALA A 263 17.81 7.09 -10.48
N ALA A 264 18.68 8.11 -10.44
CA ALA A 264 18.67 9.21 -11.40
C ALA A 264 18.96 8.75 -12.82
N LEU A 265 19.94 7.85 -12.99
CA LEU A 265 20.25 7.25 -14.29
C LEU A 265 19.07 6.44 -14.85
N LEU A 266 18.43 5.61 -14.02
CA LEU A 266 17.23 4.87 -14.43
C LEU A 266 16.14 5.82 -14.90
N PHE A 267 15.86 6.87 -14.13
CA PHE A 267 14.85 7.86 -14.48
C PHE A 267 15.18 8.58 -15.80
N VAL A 268 16.41 9.08 -15.95
CA VAL A 268 16.83 9.79 -17.16
C VAL A 268 16.83 8.85 -18.37
N PHE A 269 17.34 7.62 -18.21
CA PHE A 269 17.36 6.63 -19.28
C PHE A 269 15.93 6.30 -19.74
N ALA A 270 15.04 6.02 -18.79
CA ALA A 270 13.64 5.70 -19.06
C ALA A 270 12.92 6.85 -19.80
N MET A 271 13.08 8.07 -19.34
CA MET A 271 12.47 9.24 -19.99
C MET A 271 13.09 9.55 -21.35
N SER A 272 14.39 9.29 -21.52
CA SER A 272 15.04 9.49 -22.79
C SER A 272 14.67 8.44 -23.85
N SER A 273 14.34 7.20 -23.44
CA SER A 273 13.98 6.13 -24.36
C SER A 273 12.78 6.49 -25.25
N ILE A 274 11.78 7.18 -24.72
CA ILE A 274 10.60 7.65 -25.47
C ILE A 274 11.00 8.55 -26.67
N TYR A 275 12.13 9.26 -26.55
CA TYR A 275 12.59 10.23 -27.55
C TYR A 275 13.75 9.71 -28.41
N THR A 276 14.40 8.62 -28.00
CA THR A 276 15.59 8.09 -28.67
C THR A 276 15.37 6.71 -29.31
N ASP A 277 14.37 5.98 -28.84
CA ASP A 277 13.99 4.70 -29.42
C ASP A 277 13.25 4.92 -30.74
N GLN A 278 13.81 4.35 -31.80
CA GLN A 278 13.27 4.51 -33.15
C GLN A 278 11.87 3.89 -33.27
N GLU A 279 11.63 2.77 -32.60
CA GLU A 279 10.30 2.12 -32.64
C GLU A 279 9.23 2.99 -31.98
N ALA A 280 9.55 3.63 -30.86
CA ALA A 280 8.65 4.56 -30.17
C ALA A 280 8.38 5.82 -31.00
N ILE A 281 9.41 6.35 -31.68
CA ILE A 281 9.27 7.52 -32.56
C ILE A 281 8.38 7.18 -33.76
N ASP A 282 8.65 6.07 -34.44
CA ASP A 282 7.89 5.63 -35.60
C ASP A 282 6.41 5.32 -35.23
N ALA A 283 6.20 4.71 -34.07
CA ALA A 283 4.85 4.47 -33.53
C ALA A 283 4.09 5.77 -33.27
N ARG A 284 4.73 6.74 -32.62
CA ARG A 284 4.13 8.06 -32.34
C ARG A 284 3.79 8.81 -33.64
N ASP A 285 4.70 8.81 -34.61
CA ASP A 285 4.50 9.53 -35.88
C ASP A 285 3.40 8.84 -36.72
N THR A 286 3.30 7.51 -36.68
CA THR A 286 2.19 6.75 -37.29
C THR A 286 0.86 7.10 -36.61
N LEU A 287 0.80 7.16 -35.28
CA LEU A 287 -0.41 7.54 -34.53
C LEU A 287 -0.88 8.95 -34.87
N ALA A 288 0.05 9.91 -34.95
CA ALA A 288 -0.28 11.27 -35.36
C ALA A 288 -0.90 11.31 -36.77
N PHE A 289 -0.43 10.47 -37.68
CA PHE A 289 -1.03 10.31 -39.00
C PHE A 289 -2.42 9.64 -38.95
N CYS A 290 -2.59 8.61 -38.11
CA CYS A 290 -3.86 7.93 -37.91
C CYS A 290 -4.94 8.87 -37.37
N GLU A 291 -4.59 9.71 -36.40
CA GLU A 291 -5.49 10.71 -35.83
C GLU A 291 -5.91 11.75 -36.89
N PHE A 292 -4.95 12.25 -37.65
CA PHE A 292 -5.23 13.21 -38.74
C PHE A 292 -6.09 12.63 -39.85
N ALA A 293 -5.84 11.39 -40.24
CA ALA A 293 -6.56 10.73 -41.34
C ALA A 293 -7.90 10.14 -40.92
N SER A 294 -8.24 10.13 -39.62
CA SER A 294 -9.42 9.44 -39.06
C SER A 294 -9.57 7.98 -39.53
N GLN A 295 -8.44 7.31 -39.76
CA GLN A 295 -8.41 5.94 -40.27
C GLN A 295 -8.29 4.94 -39.13
N LEU A 296 -9.17 3.95 -39.12
CA LEU A 296 -9.08 2.75 -38.31
C LEU A 296 -8.48 1.65 -39.17
N SER A 297 -7.15 1.52 -39.20
CA SER A 297 -6.44 0.44 -39.83
C SER A 297 -5.71 -0.44 -38.82
N SER A 298 -5.35 -1.66 -39.20
CA SER A 298 -4.53 -2.53 -38.36
C SER A 298 -3.18 -1.90 -38.02
N GLU A 299 -2.60 -1.12 -38.93
CA GLU A 299 -1.35 -0.39 -38.71
C GLU A 299 -1.48 0.64 -37.57
N CYS A 300 -2.64 1.30 -37.46
CA CYS A 300 -2.89 2.23 -36.34
C CYS A 300 -3.01 1.49 -35.02
N GLY A 301 -3.63 0.31 -35.01
CA GLY A 301 -3.69 -0.53 -33.82
C GLY A 301 -2.31 -1.01 -33.36
N ASP A 302 -1.49 -1.47 -34.31
CA ASP A 302 -0.12 -1.92 -34.03
C ASP A 302 0.79 -0.76 -33.57
N ALA A 303 0.59 0.43 -34.13
CA ALA A 303 1.31 1.63 -33.70
C ALA A 303 0.90 2.06 -32.29
N GLN A 304 -0.41 2.01 -31.97
CA GLN A 304 -0.89 2.28 -30.62
C GLN A 304 -0.26 1.32 -29.61
N GLN A 305 -0.27 0.04 -29.92
CA GLN A 305 0.32 -0.98 -29.04
C GLN A 305 1.82 -0.72 -28.79
N ARG A 306 2.62 -0.47 -29.85
CA ARG A 306 4.05 -0.17 -29.69
C ARG A 306 4.31 1.09 -28.89
N TRP A 307 3.47 2.10 -29.06
CA TRP A 307 3.57 3.34 -28.26
C TRP A 307 3.24 3.10 -26.79
N ASP A 308 2.17 2.36 -26.51
CA ASP A 308 1.76 2.03 -25.14
C ASP A 308 2.84 1.18 -24.45
N ASP A 309 3.45 0.23 -25.14
CA ASP A 309 4.60 -0.55 -24.65
C ASP A 309 5.78 0.34 -24.29
N ALA A 310 6.15 1.28 -25.16
CA ALA A 310 7.26 2.19 -24.93
C ALA A 310 6.99 3.10 -23.70
N ILE A 311 5.77 3.62 -23.57
CA ILE A 311 5.33 4.40 -22.40
C ILE A 311 5.35 3.54 -21.14
N GLY A 312 4.84 2.31 -21.20
CA GLY A 312 4.83 1.37 -20.09
C GLY A 312 6.24 1.10 -19.54
N TYR A 313 7.20 0.82 -20.44
CA TYR A 313 8.60 0.64 -20.07
C TYR A 313 9.20 1.89 -19.40
N ALA A 314 9.05 3.04 -20.06
CA ALA A 314 9.59 4.29 -19.56
C ALA A 314 9.01 4.65 -18.19
N TRP A 315 7.71 4.43 -18.00
CA TRP A 315 7.02 4.68 -16.74
C TRP A 315 7.51 3.75 -15.63
N SER A 316 7.61 2.45 -15.88
CA SER A 316 8.03 1.45 -14.89
C SER A 316 9.42 1.75 -14.34
N PHE A 317 10.39 2.02 -15.22
CA PHE A 317 11.75 2.38 -14.80
C PHE A 317 11.82 3.75 -14.13
N SER A 318 11.00 4.72 -14.57
CA SER A 318 10.91 6.03 -13.93
C SER A 318 10.32 5.91 -12.52
N ALA A 319 9.26 5.14 -12.35
CA ALA A 319 8.66 4.86 -11.05
C ALA A 319 9.63 4.17 -10.10
N LEU A 320 10.37 3.17 -10.58
CA LEU A 320 11.43 2.50 -9.81
C LEU A 320 12.53 3.49 -9.40
N GLY A 321 12.98 4.33 -10.31
CA GLY A 321 13.95 5.40 -10.03
C GLY A 321 13.46 6.35 -8.94
N LEU A 322 12.21 6.82 -9.04
CA LEU A 322 11.60 7.70 -8.04
C LEU A 322 11.47 7.02 -6.68
N LEU A 323 11.06 5.74 -6.65
CA LEU A 323 10.97 4.95 -5.41
C LEU A 323 12.34 4.83 -4.72
N LEU A 324 13.39 4.54 -5.48
CA LEU A 324 14.75 4.48 -4.96
C LEU A 324 15.22 5.84 -4.43
N MET A 325 14.89 6.95 -5.11
CA MET A 325 15.22 8.31 -4.64
C MET A 325 14.52 8.62 -3.33
N VAL A 326 13.22 8.40 -3.25
CA VAL A 326 12.42 8.64 -2.04
C VAL A 326 12.88 7.73 -0.90
N GLY A 327 13.03 6.43 -1.16
CA GLY A 327 13.47 5.45 -0.16
C GLY A 327 14.88 5.74 0.38
N THR A 328 15.78 6.28 -0.48
CA THR A 328 17.11 6.70 -0.04
C THR A 328 17.07 7.99 0.77
N GLY A 329 16.18 8.92 0.44
CA GLY A 329 16.05 10.22 1.11
C GLY A 329 15.34 10.18 2.45
N VAL A 330 14.49 9.19 2.68
CA VAL A 330 13.69 9.03 3.90
C VAL A 330 14.36 8.05 4.86
N VAL A 331 14.37 8.39 6.12
CA VAL A 331 14.79 7.49 7.22
C VAL A 331 13.56 7.16 8.06
N ILE A 332 13.34 5.87 8.24
CA ILE A 332 12.27 5.36 9.10
C ILE A 332 12.93 4.89 10.39
N GLU A 333 12.63 5.54 11.50
CA GLU A 333 13.14 5.16 12.81
C GLU A 333 12.05 4.54 13.66
N ARG A 334 12.47 3.55 14.44
CA ARG A 334 11.66 2.91 15.46
C ARG A 334 12.28 3.20 16.83
N PRO A 335 11.48 3.46 17.87
CA PRO A 335 12.01 3.60 19.20
C PRO A 335 12.73 2.32 19.66
N LEU A 336 13.83 2.47 20.38
CA LEU A 336 14.54 1.38 21.05
C LEU A 336 13.69 0.85 22.23
N GLU A 337 14.10 -0.28 22.81
CA GLU A 337 13.38 -0.91 23.94
C GLU A 337 13.27 0.00 25.17
N ASP A 338 14.20 0.94 25.33
CA ASP A 338 14.23 1.98 26.37
C ASP A 338 13.37 3.22 26.03
N GLY A 339 12.65 3.21 24.91
CA GLY A 339 11.86 4.32 24.41
C GLY A 339 12.67 5.45 23.76
N SER A 340 14.00 5.35 23.72
CA SER A 340 14.87 6.33 23.06
C SER A 340 14.87 6.15 21.54
N TRP A 341 15.26 7.20 20.82
CA TRP A 341 15.35 7.15 19.34
C TRP A 341 16.77 6.89 18.89
N PRO A 342 17.01 6.00 17.91
CA PRO A 342 18.35 5.71 17.39
C PRO A 342 19.14 6.94 16.95
N SER A 343 18.46 7.94 16.40
CA SER A 343 19.07 9.23 16.02
C SER A 343 19.57 10.03 17.21
N ALA A 344 18.81 10.04 18.33
CA ALA A 344 19.20 10.72 19.55
C ALA A 344 20.39 10.02 20.23
N HIS A 345 20.37 8.69 20.28
CA HIS A 345 21.45 7.89 20.85
C HIS A 345 22.77 8.08 20.07
N LYS A 346 22.69 8.15 18.74
CA LYS A 346 23.85 8.40 17.88
C LYS A 346 24.47 9.79 18.09
N GLN A 347 23.63 10.82 18.31
CA GLN A 347 24.12 12.17 18.61
C GLN A 347 24.82 12.25 19.97
N VAL A 348 24.38 11.52 20.98
CA VAL A 348 25.01 11.45 22.29
C VAL A 348 26.38 10.78 22.17
N VAL A 349 26.46 9.62 21.53
CA VAL A 349 27.72 8.88 21.32
C VAL A 349 28.71 9.71 20.51
N GLU A 350 28.26 10.43 19.47
CA GLU A 350 29.13 11.29 18.65
C GLU A 350 29.68 12.46 19.44
N LYS A 351 28.87 13.11 20.29
CA LYS A 351 29.30 14.17 21.20
C LYS A 351 30.28 13.69 22.26
N GLU A 352 30.04 12.52 22.84
CA GLU A 352 30.94 11.89 23.81
C GLU A 352 32.28 11.54 23.17
N THR A 353 32.27 11.01 21.94
CA THR A 353 33.49 10.68 21.19
C THR A 353 34.26 11.96 20.82
N GLU A 354 33.59 13.03 20.39
CA GLU A 354 34.25 14.31 20.14
C GLU A 354 34.84 14.95 21.41
N ALA A 355 34.13 14.84 22.53
CA ALA A 355 34.60 15.32 23.81
C ALA A 355 35.83 14.53 24.28
N ALA A 356 35.83 13.20 24.12
CA ALA A 356 36.97 12.34 24.42
C ALA A 356 38.20 12.65 23.54
N VAL A 357 38.00 12.88 22.25
CA VAL A 357 39.09 13.25 21.31
C VAL A 357 39.64 14.62 21.66
N LYS A 358 38.79 15.60 21.98
CA LYS A 358 39.24 16.94 22.43
C LYS A 358 40.02 16.89 23.75
N SER A 359 39.61 16.05 24.70
CA SER A 359 40.32 15.88 25.97
C SER A 359 41.71 15.23 25.77
N HIS A 360 41.85 14.30 24.80
CA HIS A 360 43.14 13.71 24.45
C HIS A 360 44.10 14.70 23.77
N HIS A 361 43.59 15.63 22.96
CA HIS A 361 44.39 16.63 22.30
C HIS A 361 44.82 17.80 23.23
N THR A 362 44.12 18.01 24.34
CA THR A 362 44.47 19.05 25.31
C THR A 362 45.49 18.58 26.37
N GLN A 363 45.77 17.31 26.48
CA GLN A 363 46.92 16.86 27.27
C GLN A 363 48.24 17.20 26.54
N LYS A 364 48.80 18.36 26.95
CA LYS A 364 50.10 18.82 26.44
C LYS A 364 51.16 17.71 26.59
N PRO A 365 52.02 17.50 25.54
CA PRO A 365 53.11 16.50 25.57
C PRO A 365 54.21 16.75 26.59
N GLY A 366 54.04 17.68 27.54
CA GLY A 366 55.04 18.11 28.47
C GLY A 366 55.01 17.45 29.86
N SER A 367 53.94 16.69 30.22
CA SER A 367 53.80 16.15 31.57
C SER A 367 54.63 14.86 31.85
N TRP A 368 55.09 14.20 30.80
CA TRP A 368 55.87 12.96 30.90
C TRP A 368 57.37 13.17 31.28
N LYS A 369 57.92 14.39 31.10
CA LYS A 369 59.31 14.68 31.45
C LYS A 369 59.54 14.99 32.91
N LYS A 370 58.55 15.45 33.67
CA LYS A 370 58.65 15.79 35.09
C LYS A 370 58.66 14.58 36.04
N ARG A 371 58.22 13.43 35.60
CA ARG A 371 58.14 12.22 36.49
C ARG A 371 59.42 11.36 36.47
N ARG A 372 60.41 11.68 35.62
CA ARG A 372 61.68 10.93 35.51
C ARG A 372 62.85 11.61 36.24
N GLU A 373 62.62 12.80 36.79
CA GLU A 373 63.64 13.53 37.60
C GLU A 373 63.43 13.41 39.10
N GLU A 374 62.39 12.71 39.55
CA GLU A 374 62.07 12.51 40.95
C GLU A 374 62.25 11.02 41.41
N GLU A 375 62.75 10.12 40.56
CA GLU A 375 63.24 8.79 40.92
C GLU A 375 64.77 8.73 40.79
#